data_3267077837c297e27353fdab4d587429
#
_entry.id   3267077837c297e27353fdab4d587429
#
_cell.length_a   1.000
_cell.length_b   1.000
_cell.length_c   1.000
_cell.angle_alpha   90.00
_cell.angle_beta   90.00
_cell.angle_gamma   90.00
#
_symmetry.space_group_name_H-M   'P 1'
#
loop_
_entity.id
_entity.type
_entity.pdbx_description
1 polymer ?
#
loop_
_entity_poly.entity_id
_entity_poly.type
_entity_poly.pdbx_seq_one_letter_code
_entity_poly.pdbx_strand_id
1 'polypeptide(L)'
;MKIDIKHFALAAAGATMLLTSCIGDLDTLPLNPSDSTSETVYGKDENGYLAGLTKLYFNFVLNDTTDLQVSDGGASELIRAFWTIQEVTADACKCAWENDAWVRAMNTDTWSDADNDATYAVYVRTLQGIAYVNEYLRQTASDKLSDRGVSSELAARIQSFRAEARFLRAYFYWIALDVFGDVPFTTETSPFGGGVNPKQASRKDVFDYCISELTDLASDESAMPAARSNYPRADKGAVNGLLARMYLNAEVYAGTPMWTEAKSACEAIFGMGYSLCPEYSDLFRGDNGENADALKEIIFGVAYDAEQTQSYGGTSYLTLAAIAATDVTAEQKINGVNNGWAGIRVPYEYVQKYFNARNADYTTGEYTVNDKRGGMFYIKGRQESMNDALYVFLNGWTCLKFNNIPHDMTNDEFLATAASKAYSDIDFPMIRLGEIYLIYAEACMNLGQANTALPKLKELTDRAGVSAPSSVTADYLLEERARELMWEGHRRTDLIRYGKFTTPSFLWTYKGGTFTGQGFDDYMKIFAIPSSELASNPELHQNPGYGNATDK
;
A
#
# COMPACT_ATOMS: atom_id res chain seq x y z
N MET A 1 55.66 55.51 12.41
CA MET A 1 55.02 54.83 11.21
C MET A 1 53.63 55.45 11.07
N LYS A 2 53.47 56.46 10.17
CA LYS A 2 52.19 57.12 9.92
C LYS A 2 51.43 56.24 8.93
N ILE A 3 50.35 55.58 9.35
CA ILE A 3 49.44 54.80 8.49
C ILE A 3 48.56 55.83 7.79
N ASP A 4 48.62 55.81 6.46
CA ASP A 4 47.97 56.78 5.58
C ASP A 4 46.46 56.44 5.53
N ILE A 5 45.64 57.34 6.11
CA ILE A 5 44.18 57.21 6.26
C ILE A 5 43.47 56.97 4.90
N LYS A 6 44.08 57.38 3.80
CA LYS A 6 43.55 57.19 2.44
C LYS A 6 43.55 55.74 2.00
N HIS A 7 44.52 54.93 2.44
CA HIS A 7 44.55 53.51 2.11
C HIS A 7 43.54 52.69 2.94
N PHE A 8 43.20 53.14 4.16
CA PHE A 8 42.19 52.50 4.98
C PHE A 8 40.77 52.79 4.47
N ALA A 9 40.50 53.98 3.94
CA ALA A 9 39.22 54.35 3.35
C ALA A 9 38.97 53.60 2.02
N LEU A 10 40.01 53.33 1.21
CA LEU A 10 39.88 52.53 -0.02
C LEU A 10 39.64 51.04 0.28
N ALA A 11 40.27 50.48 1.32
CA ALA A 11 40.07 49.10 1.74
C ALA A 11 38.67 48.88 2.37
N ALA A 12 38.16 49.86 3.10
CA ALA A 12 36.80 49.82 3.66
C ALA A 12 35.71 49.95 2.58
N ALA A 13 35.92 50.79 1.56
CA ALA A 13 35.01 50.92 0.42
C ALA A 13 35.02 49.67 -0.48
N GLY A 14 36.17 49.00 -0.63
CA GLY A 14 36.26 47.70 -1.35
C GLY A 14 35.60 46.55 -0.61
N ALA A 15 35.67 46.53 0.73
CA ALA A 15 35.01 45.51 1.53
C ALA A 15 33.48 45.68 1.60
N THR A 16 32.97 46.91 1.51
CA THR A 16 31.52 47.17 1.47
C THR A 16 30.90 46.82 0.10
N MET A 17 31.65 46.91 -1.00
CA MET A 17 31.18 46.50 -2.32
C MET A 17 31.16 44.97 -2.53
N LEU A 18 31.88 44.20 -1.72
CA LEU A 18 31.88 42.73 -1.76
C LEU A 18 30.74 42.11 -0.92
N LEU A 19 30.02 42.90 -0.13
CA LEU A 19 28.89 42.42 0.70
C LEU A 19 27.52 42.71 0.10
N THR A 20 27.45 43.37 -1.08
CA THR A 20 26.17 43.67 -1.75
C THR A 20 25.91 42.80 -2.97
N SER A 21 26.74 41.80 -3.21
CA SER A 21 26.72 40.98 -4.43
C SER A 21 26.06 39.63 -4.25
N CYS A 22 24.99 39.44 -3.54
CA CYS A 22 24.23 38.17 -3.58
C CYS A 22 22.80 38.24 -3.01
N ILE A 23 22.23 39.43 -2.80
CA ILE A 23 20.86 39.50 -2.24
C ILE A 23 19.78 39.50 -3.34
N GLY A 24 20.14 39.79 -4.59
CA GLY A 24 19.19 39.78 -5.71
C GLY A 24 19.25 38.55 -6.62
N ASP A 25 20.24 37.66 -6.42
CA ASP A 25 20.48 36.52 -7.33
C ASP A 25 19.72 35.24 -6.91
N LEU A 26 19.01 35.29 -5.80
CA LEU A 26 18.18 34.18 -5.29
C LEU A 26 16.72 34.25 -5.79
N ASP A 27 16.31 35.39 -6.36
CA ASP A 27 14.96 35.59 -6.93
C ASP A 27 14.96 35.51 -8.46
N THR A 28 15.90 34.78 -9.08
CA THR A 28 15.94 34.61 -10.53
C THR A 28 14.82 33.68 -10.98
N LEU A 29 13.95 34.20 -11.83
CA LEU A 29 13.02 33.38 -12.60
C LEU A 29 13.82 32.58 -13.66
N PRO A 30 13.40 31.35 -14.00
CA PRO A 30 14.02 30.58 -15.06
C PRO A 30 14.08 31.40 -16.35
N LEU A 31 15.26 31.44 -16.98
CA LEU A 31 15.45 32.18 -18.23
C LEU A 31 14.73 31.53 -19.43
N ASN A 32 14.39 30.26 -19.32
CA ASN A 32 13.63 29.54 -20.33
C ASN A 32 12.12 29.69 -20.03
N PRO A 33 11.32 30.32 -20.92
CA PRO A 33 9.88 30.50 -20.73
C PRO A 33 9.08 29.18 -20.65
N SER A 34 9.68 28.04 -21.05
CA SER A 34 9.08 26.71 -20.95
C SER A 34 9.33 26.02 -19.61
N ASP A 35 10.17 26.59 -18.75
CA ASP A 35 10.42 26.03 -17.42
C ASP A 35 9.21 26.30 -16.51
N SER A 36 8.69 25.22 -15.93
CA SER A 36 7.56 25.30 -15.03
C SER A 36 8.01 25.81 -13.65
N THR A 37 7.41 26.91 -13.19
CA THR A 37 7.53 27.39 -11.81
C THR A 37 6.27 27.06 -11.03
N SER A 38 6.33 27.09 -9.70
CA SER A 38 5.12 26.91 -8.87
C SER A 38 4.01 27.88 -9.28
N GLU A 39 4.35 29.10 -9.66
CA GLU A 39 3.38 30.13 -10.07
C GLU A 39 2.75 29.84 -11.43
N THR A 40 3.50 29.21 -12.35
CA THR A 40 2.95 28.81 -13.66
C THR A 40 2.15 27.52 -13.59
N VAL A 41 2.50 26.61 -12.67
CA VAL A 41 1.80 25.33 -12.47
C VAL A 41 0.46 25.53 -11.75
N TYR A 42 0.47 26.25 -10.63
CA TYR A 42 -0.74 26.40 -9.82
C TYR A 42 -1.66 27.53 -10.29
N GLY A 43 -1.14 28.66 -10.74
CA GLY A 43 -1.92 29.73 -11.39
C GLY A 43 -3.19 30.17 -10.66
N LYS A 44 -4.23 30.53 -11.46
CA LYS A 44 -5.54 31.01 -10.97
C LYS A 44 -6.70 30.05 -11.27
N ASP A 45 -6.49 29.00 -12.03
CA ASP A 45 -7.51 28.03 -12.39
C ASP A 45 -7.34 26.71 -11.61
N GLU A 46 -8.37 25.87 -11.65
CA GLU A 46 -8.42 24.62 -10.90
C GLU A 46 -7.46 23.57 -11.42
N ASN A 47 -7.14 23.57 -12.71
CA ASN A 47 -6.44 22.46 -13.35
C ASN A 47 -5.05 22.22 -12.74
N GLY A 48 -4.31 23.29 -12.43
CA GLY A 48 -3.00 23.18 -11.79
C GLY A 48 -3.07 22.54 -10.41
N TYR A 49 -4.07 22.92 -9.62
CA TYR A 49 -4.28 22.35 -8.27
C TYR A 49 -4.73 20.90 -8.32
N LEU A 50 -5.61 20.56 -9.26
CA LEU A 50 -6.06 19.17 -9.46
C LEU A 50 -4.91 18.29 -10.01
N ALA A 51 -4.12 18.78 -10.94
CA ALA A 51 -2.94 18.07 -11.45
C ALA A 51 -1.92 17.81 -10.33
N GLY A 52 -1.68 18.81 -9.46
CA GLY A 52 -0.86 18.64 -8.26
C GLY A 52 -1.39 17.56 -7.33
N LEU A 53 -2.69 17.54 -7.05
CA LEU A 53 -3.33 16.50 -6.25
C LEU A 53 -3.22 15.12 -6.92
N THR A 54 -3.47 15.03 -8.23
CA THR A 54 -3.37 13.78 -9.02
C THR A 54 -1.98 13.17 -8.91
N LYS A 55 -0.92 14.00 -8.92
CA LYS A 55 0.46 13.54 -8.70
C LYS A 55 0.65 12.82 -7.36
N LEU A 56 -0.08 13.24 -6.30
CA LEU A 56 0.01 12.60 -4.99
C LEU A 56 -0.57 11.17 -5.02
N TYR A 57 -1.70 10.98 -5.70
CA TYR A 57 -2.28 9.64 -5.94
C TYR A 57 -1.39 8.80 -6.84
N PHE A 58 -0.81 9.41 -7.88
CA PHE A 58 0.07 8.72 -8.82
C PHE A 58 1.31 8.12 -8.14
N ASN A 59 1.71 8.62 -6.96
CA ASN A 59 2.82 8.05 -6.19
C ASN A 59 2.61 6.57 -5.79
N PHE A 60 1.38 6.07 -5.73
CA PHE A 60 1.11 4.65 -5.51
C PHE A 60 1.52 3.77 -6.69
N VAL A 61 1.39 4.29 -7.91
CA VAL A 61 1.61 3.54 -9.16
C VAL A 61 2.89 3.94 -9.91
N LEU A 62 3.65 4.87 -9.36
CA LEU A 62 4.88 5.36 -9.98
C LEU A 62 5.93 4.25 -10.00
N ASN A 63 6.31 3.83 -11.20
CA ASN A 63 7.42 2.92 -11.45
C ASN A 63 8.54 3.67 -12.20
N ASP A 64 9.69 3.79 -11.59
CA ASP A 64 10.85 4.42 -12.18
C ASP A 64 12.13 3.82 -11.59
N THR A 65 13.02 3.33 -12.45
CA THR A 65 14.33 2.80 -12.05
C THR A 65 15.43 3.86 -12.07
N THR A 66 15.18 5.05 -12.62
CA THR A 66 16.21 6.09 -12.72
C THR A 66 16.51 6.71 -11.36
N ASP A 67 15.47 6.88 -10.52
CA ASP A 67 15.59 7.49 -9.20
C ASP A 67 15.71 6.43 -8.08
N LEU A 68 15.25 5.20 -8.32
CA LEU A 68 15.34 4.08 -7.39
C LEU A 68 16.27 3.01 -7.95
N GLN A 69 17.35 2.70 -7.25
CA GLN A 69 18.28 1.64 -7.61
C GLN A 69 17.73 0.27 -7.22
N VAL A 70 16.70 -0.18 -7.92
CA VAL A 70 16.11 -1.52 -7.80
C VAL A 70 16.36 -2.34 -9.07
N SER A 71 16.40 -3.65 -8.94
CA SER A 71 16.74 -4.57 -10.04
C SER A 71 15.67 -4.66 -11.13
N ASP A 72 14.41 -4.32 -10.81
CA ASP A 72 13.24 -4.45 -11.67
C ASP A 72 12.37 -3.20 -11.57
N GLY A 73 12.03 -2.58 -12.70
CA GLY A 73 11.21 -1.37 -12.75
C GLY A 73 9.87 -1.51 -12.03
N GLY A 74 9.18 -2.64 -12.20
CA GLY A 74 7.93 -2.91 -11.48
C GLY A 74 8.11 -3.04 -9.97
N ALA A 75 9.28 -3.50 -9.48
CA ALA A 75 9.57 -3.58 -8.06
C ALA A 75 9.73 -2.20 -7.39
N SER A 76 9.91 -1.14 -8.17
CA SER A 76 9.97 0.23 -7.66
C SER A 76 8.60 0.82 -7.29
N GLU A 77 7.51 0.19 -7.71
CA GLU A 77 6.15 0.66 -7.44
C GLU A 77 5.72 0.33 -6.01
N LEU A 78 5.11 1.32 -5.32
CA LEU A 78 4.74 1.18 -3.93
C LEU A 78 3.75 0.03 -3.67
N ILE A 79 2.72 -0.13 -4.53
CA ILE A 79 1.70 -1.18 -4.32
C ILE A 79 2.34 -2.57 -4.44
N ARG A 80 3.13 -2.84 -5.49
CA ARG A 80 3.82 -4.13 -5.65
C ARG A 80 4.80 -4.40 -4.52
N ALA A 81 5.62 -3.40 -4.15
CA ALA A 81 6.61 -3.55 -3.09
C ALA A 81 5.96 -3.82 -1.73
N PHE A 82 4.93 -3.05 -1.36
CA PHE A 82 4.18 -3.24 -0.12
C PHE A 82 3.44 -4.58 -0.10
N TRP A 83 2.76 -4.95 -1.20
CA TRP A 83 2.12 -6.24 -1.35
C TRP A 83 3.12 -7.39 -1.18
N THR A 84 4.30 -7.30 -1.78
CA THR A 84 5.35 -8.31 -1.64
C THR A 84 5.76 -8.50 -0.19
N ILE A 85 5.95 -7.41 0.55
CA ILE A 85 6.26 -7.45 1.98
C ILE A 85 5.14 -8.12 2.78
N GLN A 86 3.87 -7.86 2.45
CA GLN A 86 2.73 -8.37 3.22
C GLN A 86 2.40 -9.84 2.92
N GLU A 87 2.55 -10.29 1.67
CA GLU A 87 2.04 -11.59 1.23
C GLU A 87 3.15 -12.63 1.03
N VAL A 88 4.31 -12.24 0.47
CA VAL A 88 5.40 -13.20 0.18
C VAL A 88 6.14 -13.61 1.44
N THR A 89 6.28 -12.71 2.42
CA THR A 89 6.87 -13.02 3.74
C THR A 89 5.91 -13.78 4.68
N ALA A 90 4.72 -14.13 4.19
CA ALA A 90 3.71 -14.84 4.97
C ALA A 90 3.37 -16.20 4.33
N ASP A 91 2.28 -16.80 4.81
CA ASP A 91 1.83 -18.13 4.37
C ASP A 91 1.06 -18.11 3.03
N ALA A 92 0.64 -16.94 2.53
CA ALA A 92 -0.29 -16.81 1.41
C ALA A 92 0.37 -16.85 0.03
N CYS A 93 1.68 -16.62 -0.08
CA CYS A 93 2.37 -16.50 -1.37
C CYS A 93 3.84 -16.89 -1.31
N LYS A 94 4.35 -17.43 -2.43
CA LYS A 94 5.79 -17.58 -2.71
C LYS A 94 6.09 -17.16 -4.15
N CYS A 95 7.26 -16.58 -4.39
CA CYS A 95 7.71 -16.13 -5.71
C CYS A 95 8.82 -17.05 -6.26
N ALA A 96 8.73 -17.41 -7.55
CA ALA A 96 9.68 -18.32 -8.20
C ALA A 96 11.02 -17.66 -8.58
N TRP A 97 11.12 -16.34 -8.54
CA TRP A 97 12.29 -15.60 -9.01
C TRP A 97 13.44 -15.59 -8.01
N GLU A 98 13.87 -16.75 -7.56
CA GLU A 98 14.91 -16.92 -6.53
C GLU A 98 16.33 -16.59 -6.99
N ASN A 99 16.56 -16.34 -8.29
CA ASN A 99 17.82 -15.78 -8.75
C ASN A 99 18.06 -14.37 -8.19
N ASP A 100 16.98 -13.66 -7.89
CA ASP A 100 17.03 -12.38 -7.21
C ASP A 100 17.15 -12.59 -5.70
N ALA A 101 18.27 -12.18 -5.12
CA ALA A 101 18.58 -12.42 -3.71
C ALA A 101 17.51 -11.83 -2.77
N TRP A 102 16.96 -10.68 -3.13
CA TRP A 102 15.92 -10.04 -2.33
C TRP A 102 14.61 -10.84 -2.35
N VAL A 103 14.23 -11.44 -3.49
CA VAL A 103 13.04 -12.32 -3.59
C VAL A 103 13.23 -13.56 -2.71
N ARG A 104 14.41 -14.15 -2.75
CA ARG A 104 14.74 -15.31 -1.90
C ARG A 104 14.62 -14.94 -0.43
N ALA A 105 15.17 -13.80 -0.03
CA ALA A 105 15.09 -13.33 1.36
C ALA A 105 13.65 -13.12 1.83
N MET A 106 12.77 -12.58 0.97
CA MET A 106 11.33 -12.42 1.27
C MET A 106 10.61 -13.76 1.36
N ASN A 107 10.88 -14.71 0.44
CA ASN A 107 10.28 -16.05 0.47
C ASN A 107 10.59 -16.82 1.75
N THR A 108 11.78 -16.60 2.31
CA THR A 108 12.36 -17.43 3.38
C THR A 108 12.47 -16.72 4.72
N ASP A 109 11.98 -15.50 4.84
CA ASP A 109 12.08 -14.68 6.06
C ASP A 109 13.52 -14.61 6.59
N THR A 110 14.50 -14.35 5.69
CA THR A 110 15.93 -14.31 5.99
C THR A 110 16.59 -13.01 5.55
N TRP A 111 15.83 -11.93 5.40
CA TRP A 111 16.38 -10.60 5.10
C TRP A 111 17.29 -10.12 6.22
N SER A 112 18.25 -9.28 5.85
CA SER A 112 19.19 -8.64 6.75
C SER A 112 19.03 -7.11 6.73
N ASP A 113 19.99 -6.42 7.31
CA ASP A 113 20.13 -4.96 7.26
C ASP A 113 20.68 -4.42 5.92
N ALA A 114 21.03 -5.31 4.98
CA ALA A 114 21.37 -4.92 3.63
C ALA A 114 20.12 -4.45 2.88
N ASP A 115 20.30 -3.51 1.96
CA ASP A 115 19.21 -2.99 1.12
C ASP A 115 18.57 -4.15 0.35
N ASN A 116 17.24 -4.18 0.39
CA ASN A 116 16.39 -5.13 -0.29
C ASN A 116 15.41 -4.36 -1.15
N ASP A 117 15.28 -4.71 -2.43
CA ASP A 117 14.52 -3.91 -3.42
C ASP A 117 13.09 -3.58 -2.94
N ALA A 118 12.36 -4.56 -2.38
CA ALA A 118 11.00 -4.32 -1.92
C ALA A 118 10.96 -3.36 -0.71
N THR A 119 11.81 -3.56 0.30
CA THR A 119 11.84 -2.69 1.49
C THR A 119 12.35 -1.29 1.14
N TYR A 120 13.37 -1.20 0.27
CA TYR A 120 13.89 0.06 -0.22
C TYR A 120 12.84 0.85 -1.00
N ALA A 121 12.11 0.20 -1.91
CA ALA A 121 11.04 0.83 -2.65
C ALA A 121 9.91 1.34 -1.74
N VAL A 122 9.46 0.53 -0.76
CA VAL A 122 8.45 0.98 0.21
C VAL A 122 8.95 2.19 1.00
N TYR A 123 10.19 2.15 1.50
CA TYR A 123 10.76 3.26 2.27
C TYR A 123 10.80 4.55 1.45
N VAL A 124 11.43 4.50 0.28
CA VAL A 124 11.61 5.71 -0.55
C VAL A 124 10.27 6.22 -1.06
N ARG A 125 9.38 5.36 -1.60
CA ARG A 125 8.08 5.80 -2.13
C ARG A 125 7.17 6.40 -1.07
N THR A 126 7.16 5.86 0.15
CA THR A 126 6.35 6.45 1.23
C THR A 126 6.88 7.82 1.64
N LEU A 127 8.18 7.98 1.83
CA LEU A 127 8.77 9.27 2.19
C LEU A 127 8.70 10.29 1.04
N GLN A 128 8.85 9.87 -0.20
CA GLN A 128 8.63 10.69 -1.39
C GLN A 128 7.17 11.19 -1.45
N GLY A 129 6.20 10.30 -1.20
CA GLY A 129 4.78 10.66 -1.14
C GLY A 129 4.51 11.70 -0.05
N ILE A 130 5.08 11.53 1.15
CA ILE A 130 4.99 12.50 2.24
C ILE A 130 5.59 13.86 1.84
N ALA A 131 6.76 13.86 1.20
CA ALA A 131 7.41 15.09 0.73
C ALA A 131 6.56 15.82 -0.32
N TYR A 132 5.97 15.09 -1.28
CA TYR A 132 5.07 15.66 -2.28
C TYR A 132 3.82 16.25 -1.63
N VAL A 133 3.20 15.56 -0.67
CA VAL A 133 2.05 16.09 0.07
C VAL A 133 2.43 17.36 0.83
N ASN A 134 3.55 17.37 1.53
CA ASN A 134 3.98 18.53 2.28
C ASN A 134 4.20 19.74 1.36
N GLU A 135 4.81 19.54 0.19
CA GLU A 135 4.97 20.62 -0.78
C GLU A 135 3.62 21.09 -1.36
N TYR A 136 2.74 20.17 -1.71
CA TYR A 136 1.40 20.51 -2.17
C TYR A 136 0.64 21.36 -1.13
N LEU A 137 0.71 21.01 0.14
CA LEU A 137 0.07 21.75 1.23
C LEU A 137 0.69 23.15 1.44
N ARG A 138 2.01 23.32 1.25
CA ARG A 138 2.67 24.63 1.23
C ARG A 138 2.19 25.50 0.07
N GLN A 139 2.15 24.92 -1.13
CA GLN A 139 1.75 25.64 -2.34
C GLN A 139 0.26 26.00 -2.38
N THR A 140 -0.56 25.31 -1.60
CA THR A 140 -2.01 25.55 -1.50
C THR A 140 -2.40 26.25 -0.19
N ALA A 141 -1.45 26.79 0.57
CA ALA A 141 -1.72 27.58 1.78
C ALA A 141 -2.47 28.87 1.45
N SER A 142 -3.24 29.39 2.41
CA SER A 142 -4.18 30.51 2.17
C SER A 142 -3.49 31.80 1.68
N ASP A 143 -2.28 32.08 2.16
CA ASP A 143 -1.45 33.19 1.72
C ASP A 143 -1.07 33.04 0.24
N LYS A 144 -0.60 31.86 -0.16
CA LYS A 144 -0.25 31.53 -1.55
C LYS A 144 -1.45 31.64 -2.49
N LEU A 145 -2.63 31.19 -2.07
CA LEU A 145 -3.84 31.31 -2.85
C LEU A 145 -4.24 32.79 -3.02
N SER A 146 -4.11 33.57 -1.95
CA SER A 146 -4.36 35.01 -1.97
C SER A 146 -3.39 35.75 -2.89
N ASP A 147 -2.09 35.47 -2.79
CA ASP A 147 -1.04 36.09 -3.61
C ASP A 147 -1.26 35.81 -5.12
N ARG A 148 -1.72 34.61 -5.46
CA ARG A 148 -2.08 34.22 -6.84
C ARG A 148 -3.42 34.79 -7.29
N GLY A 149 -4.19 35.42 -6.40
CA GLY A 149 -5.51 35.99 -6.72
C GLY A 149 -6.56 34.93 -7.05
N VAL A 150 -6.50 33.77 -6.37
CA VAL A 150 -7.47 32.69 -6.48
C VAL A 150 -8.82 33.16 -5.93
N SER A 151 -9.92 32.85 -6.64
CA SER A 151 -11.26 33.20 -6.19
C SER A 151 -11.65 32.45 -4.91
N SER A 152 -12.55 33.03 -4.12
CA SER A 152 -13.05 32.41 -2.89
C SER A 152 -13.74 31.07 -3.13
N GLU A 153 -14.43 30.91 -4.27
CA GLU A 153 -15.07 29.67 -4.68
C GLU A 153 -14.02 28.56 -4.96
N LEU A 154 -13.00 28.88 -5.75
CA LEU A 154 -11.91 27.95 -6.01
C LEU A 154 -11.10 27.66 -4.76
N ALA A 155 -10.85 28.64 -3.91
CA ALA A 155 -10.18 28.44 -2.62
C ALA A 155 -10.93 27.44 -1.72
N ALA A 156 -12.27 27.49 -1.69
CA ALA A 156 -13.08 26.52 -0.96
C ALA A 156 -12.94 25.09 -1.54
N ARG A 157 -12.90 24.93 -2.87
CA ARG A 157 -12.64 23.62 -3.51
C ARG A 157 -11.24 23.11 -3.22
N ILE A 158 -10.24 23.99 -3.20
CA ILE A 158 -8.87 23.63 -2.85
C ILE A 158 -8.77 23.13 -1.40
N GLN A 159 -9.62 23.60 -0.47
CA GLN A 159 -9.66 23.03 0.88
C GLN A 159 -10.05 21.53 0.88
N SER A 160 -10.95 21.12 -0.02
CA SER A 160 -11.27 19.69 -0.21
C SER A 160 -10.04 18.92 -0.74
N PHE A 161 -9.32 19.47 -1.72
CA PHE A 161 -8.08 18.86 -2.22
C PHE A 161 -6.99 18.75 -1.14
N ARG A 162 -6.90 19.76 -0.27
CA ARG A 162 -5.99 19.73 0.90
C ARG A 162 -6.37 18.64 1.90
N ALA A 163 -7.67 18.43 2.13
CA ALA A 163 -8.16 17.36 3.00
C ALA A 163 -7.76 15.98 2.46
N GLU A 164 -7.91 15.75 1.15
CA GLU A 164 -7.44 14.53 0.51
C GLU A 164 -5.91 14.36 0.60
N ALA A 165 -5.14 15.44 0.38
CA ALA A 165 -3.69 15.41 0.52
C ALA A 165 -3.26 15.04 1.96
N ARG A 166 -3.92 15.57 2.99
CA ARG A 166 -3.68 15.20 4.40
C ARG A 166 -3.99 13.71 4.66
N PHE A 167 -5.08 13.19 4.08
CA PHE A 167 -5.40 11.76 4.14
C PHE A 167 -4.27 10.91 3.51
N LEU A 168 -3.79 11.29 2.32
CA LEU A 168 -2.71 10.56 1.65
C LEU A 168 -1.42 10.57 2.49
N ARG A 169 -1.08 11.70 3.14
CA ARG A 169 0.06 11.77 4.07
C ARG A 169 -0.10 10.80 5.24
N ALA A 170 -1.27 10.77 5.86
CA ALA A 170 -1.55 9.82 6.93
C ALA A 170 -1.47 8.37 6.43
N TYR A 171 -1.90 8.10 5.21
CA TYR A 171 -1.82 6.78 4.58
C TYR A 171 -0.35 6.36 4.35
N PHE A 172 0.48 7.24 3.79
CA PHE A 172 1.92 6.96 3.62
C PHE A 172 2.64 6.77 4.96
N TYR A 173 2.32 7.58 5.98
CA TYR A 173 2.86 7.38 7.32
C TYR A 173 2.40 6.08 7.95
N TRP A 174 1.15 5.66 7.72
CA TRP A 174 0.68 4.35 8.17
C TRP A 174 1.51 3.21 7.55
N ILE A 175 1.76 3.23 6.25
CA ILE A 175 2.64 2.23 5.60
C ILE A 175 4.04 2.27 6.23
N ALA A 176 4.62 3.46 6.38
CA ALA A 176 5.97 3.62 6.91
C ALA A 176 6.10 3.09 8.35
N LEU A 177 5.17 3.44 9.24
CA LEU A 177 5.20 2.97 10.64
C LEU A 177 4.88 1.48 10.79
N ASP A 178 4.04 0.90 9.91
CA ASP A 178 3.75 -0.53 9.92
C ASP A 178 5.00 -1.35 9.56
N VAL A 179 5.74 -0.89 8.54
CA VAL A 179 6.87 -1.62 7.97
C VAL A 179 8.17 -1.36 8.73
N PHE A 180 8.44 -0.11 9.11
CA PHE A 180 9.75 0.29 9.65
C PHE A 180 9.73 0.74 11.11
N GLY A 181 8.58 0.90 11.72
CA GLY A 181 8.48 1.41 13.10
C GLY A 181 8.78 2.90 13.20
N ASP A 182 9.95 3.25 13.76
CA ASP A 182 10.40 4.65 13.84
C ASP A 182 10.88 5.14 12.48
N VAL A 183 10.39 6.32 12.04
CA VAL A 183 10.66 6.85 10.69
C VAL A 183 10.93 8.36 10.71
N PRO A 184 11.59 8.91 9.67
CA PRO A 184 11.73 10.35 9.52
C PRO A 184 10.35 11.04 9.53
N PHE A 185 10.21 12.13 10.26
CA PHE A 185 8.94 12.81 10.41
C PHE A 185 9.00 14.26 9.96
N THR A 186 8.16 14.64 9.00
CA THR A 186 8.01 16.00 8.48
C THR A 186 6.57 16.32 8.14
N THR A 187 6.21 17.60 8.24
CA THR A 187 4.94 18.16 7.77
C THR A 187 5.21 19.36 6.86
N GLU A 188 4.17 19.99 6.33
CA GLU A 188 4.29 21.23 5.55
C GLU A 188 4.91 22.38 6.32
N THR A 189 4.87 22.34 7.66
CA THR A 189 5.46 23.36 8.53
C THR A 189 6.91 23.05 8.91
N SER A 190 7.41 21.85 8.62
CA SER A 190 8.79 21.47 8.91
C SER A 190 9.76 22.27 8.05
N PRO A 191 10.94 22.66 8.57
CA PRO A 191 12.00 23.24 7.76
C PRO A 191 12.37 22.29 6.60
N PHE A 192 12.65 22.86 5.43
CA PHE A 192 13.10 22.08 4.27
C PHE A 192 14.20 22.83 3.52
N GLY A 193 15.03 22.07 2.80
CA GLY A 193 16.21 22.64 2.11
C GLY A 193 17.35 23.01 3.05
N GLY A 194 18.40 23.60 2.51
CA GLY A 194 19.53 24.08 3.30
C GLY A 194 20.32 23.03 4.08
N GLY A 195 20.20 21.74 3.73
CA GLY A 195 20.91 20.65 4.42
C GLY A 195 20.28 20.25 5.77
N VAL A 196 19.02 20.59 6.03
CA VAL A 196 18.29 20.14 7.21
C VAL A 196 17.81 18.71 7.00
N ASN A 197 18.32 17.78 7.79
CA ASN A 197 17.89 16.39 7.78
C ASN A 197 16.63 16.20 8.66
N PRO A 198 15.62 15.48 8.19
CA PRO A 198 14.47 15.08 9.00
C PRO A 198 14.91 14.23 10.19
N LYS A 199 14.38 14.54 11.38
CA LYS A 199 14.58 13.71 12.56
C LYS A 199 13.67 12.49 12.53
N GLN A 200 14.16 11.39 13.07
CA GLN A 200 13.36 10.21 13.30
C GLN A 200 12.38 10.44 14.45
N ALA A 201 11.10 10.11 14.23
CA ALA A 201 10.08 10.09 15.27
C ALA A 201 9.77 8.64 15.67
N SER A 202 9.33 8.43 16.90
CA SER A 202 8.93 7.12 17.36
C SER A 202 7.67 6.63 16.61
N ARG A 203 7.52 5.32 16.47
CA ARG A 203 6.34 4.69 15.87
C ARG A 203 5.05 5.21 16.51
N LYS A 204 5.07 5.36 17.84
CA LYS A 204 3.94 5.89 18.60
C LYS A 204 3.63 7.33 18.25
N ASP A 205 4.62 8.21 18.16
CA ASP A 205 4.40 9.63 17.86
C ASP A 205 3.82 9.79 16.43
N VAL A 206 4.32 9.01 15.48
CA VAL A 206 3.77 8.98 14.11
C VAL A 206 2.34 8.43 14.09
N PHE A 207 2.06 7.39 14.87
CA PHE A 207 0.71 6.86 15.04
C PHE A 207 -0.24 7.92 15.61
N ASP A 208 0.13 8.58 16.71
CA ASP A 208 -0.69 9.60 17.37
C ASP A 208 -0.97 10.78 16.42
N TYR A 209 0.03 11.19 15.63
CA TYR A 209 -0.12 12.21 14.60
C TYR A 209 -1.15 11.77 13.53
N CYS A 210 -1.03 10.57 12.98
CA CYS A 210 -1.97 10.06 11.99
C CYS A 210 -3.40 9.99 12.53
N ILE A 211 -3.57 9.51 13.77
CA ILE A 211 -4.88 9.47 14.42
C ILE A 211 -5.48 10.87 14.55
N SER A 212 -4.68 11.86 14.96
CA SER A 212 -5.13 13.25 15.08
C SER A 212 -5.58 13.82 13.73
N GLU A 213 -4.77 13.64 12.67
CA GLU A 213 -5.10 14.09 11.31
C GLU A 213 -6.38 13.43 10.78
N LEU A 214 -6.49 12.11 10.91
CA LEU A 214 -7.64 11.37 10.42
C LEU A 214 -8.93 11.67 11.21
N THR A 215 -8.83 11.89 12.52
CA THR A 215 -9.98 12.26 13.35
C THR A 215 -10.52 13.64 12.96
N ASP A 216 -9.64 14.60 12.70
CA ASP A 216 -10.03 15.92 12.17
C ASP A 216 -10.71 15.78 10.81
N LEU A 217 -10.15 14.98 9.89
CA LEU A 217 -10.72 14.73 8.57
C LEU A 217 -12.06 13.97 8.60
N ALA A 218 -12.32 13.16 9.60
CA ALA A 218 -13.59 12.44 9.79
C ALA A 218 -14.70 13.35 10.31
N SER A 219 -14.37 14.50 10.92
CA SER A 219 -15.32 15.42 11.52
C SER A 219 -16.31 16.03 10.50
N ASP A 220 -17.46 16.51 10.98
CA ASP A 220 -18.47 17.13 10.12
C ASP A 220 -18.01 18.48 9.57
N GLU A 221 -17.14 19.19 10.27
CA GLU A 221 -16.58 20.48 9.88
C GLU A 221 -15.46 20.36 8.84
N SER A 222 -14.95 19.16 8.61
CA SER A 222 -13.89 18.89 7.64
C SER A 222 -14.35 19.15 6.20
N ALA A 223 -13.45 19.69 5.38
CA ALA A 223 -13.65 19.81 3.93
C ALA A 223 -13.49 18.48 3.16
N MET A 224 -13.28 17.35 3.86
CA MET A 224 -13.20 16.03 3.24
C MET A 224 -14.50 15.69 2.50
N PRO A 225 -14.44 15.20 1.24
CA PRO A 225 -15.64 14.81 0.50
C PRO A 225 -16.49 13.79 1.26
N ALA A 226 -17.81 13.87 1.08
CA ALA A 226 -18.73 12.92 1.67
C ALA A 226 -18.44 11.49 1.17
N ALA A 227 -18.69 10.48 2.01
CA ALA A 227 -18.50 9.09 1.65
C ALA A 227 -19.23 8.72 0.35
N ARG A 228 -18.63 7.90 -0.49
CA ARG A 228 -19.12 7.42 -1.79
C ARG A 228 -19.31 8.52 -2.86
N SER A 229 -18.72 9.69 -2.69
CA SER A 229 -18.90 10.81 -3.64
C SER A 229 -17.69 11.09 -4.52
N ASN A 230 -16.56 10.42 -4.30
CA ASN A 230 -15.29 10.86 -4.87
C ASN A 230 -14.40 9.75 -5.47
N TYR A 231 -14.90 8.52 -5.59
CA TYR A 231 -14.11 7.39 -6.13
C TYR A 231 -13.50 7.73 -7.49
N PRO A 232 -12.23 7.36 -7.76
CA PRO A 232 -11.31 6.59 -6.90
C PRO A 232 -10.57 7.44 -5.85
N ARG A 233 -10.81 8.75 -5.78
CA ARG A 233 -10.18 9.64 -4.81
C ARG A 233 -10.79 9.44 -3.42
N ALA A 234 -10.00 9.78 -2.39
CA ALA A 234 -10.37 9.58 -1.00
C ALA A 234 -11.56 10.46 -0.56
N ASP A 235 -12.34 9.91 0.36
CA ASP A 235 -13.49 10.55 0.98
C ASP A 235 -13.62 10.15 2.46
N LYS A 236 -14.67 10.56 3.15
CA LYS A 236 -14.90 10.22 4.57
C LYS A 236 -14.99 8.72 4.83
N GLY A 237 -15.36 7.91 3.83
CA GLY A 237 -15.31 6.45 3.93
C GLY A 237 -13.87 5.95 4.04
N ALA A 238 -12.98 6.45 3.18
CA ALA A 238 -11.56 6.12 3.20
C ALA A 238 -10.89 6.53 4.53
N VAL A 239 -11.23 7.72 5.04
CA VAL A 239 -10.71 8.23 6.33
C VAL A 239 -11.10 7.29 7.48
N ASN A 240 -12.38 6.95 7.60
CA ASN A 240 -12.85 6.05 8.65
C ASN A 240 -12.32 4.62 8.49
N GLY A 241 -12.11 4.16 7.25
CA GLY A 241 -11.49 2.87 6.97
C GLY A 241 -10.05 2.79 7.46
N LEU A 242 -9.24 3.83 7.20
CA LEU A 242 -7.87 3.89 7.71
C LEU A 242 -7.84 4.04 9.24
N LEU A 243 -8.73 4.83 9.83
CA LEU A 243 -8.90 4.91 11.29
C LEU A 243 -9.19 3.54 11.91
N ALA A 244 -10.16 2.80 11.34
CA ALA A 244 -10.51 1.46 11.83
C ALA A 244 -9.30 0.51 11.78
N ARG A 245 -8.54 0.53 10.69
CA ARG A 245 -7.32 -0.29 10.51
C ARG A 245 -6.23 0.09 11.51
N MET A 246 -5.98 1.39 11.71
CA MET A 246 -4.98 1.88 12.65
C MET A 246 -5.35 1.58 14.10
N TYR A 247 -6.60 1.80 14.49
CA TYR A 247 -7.09 1.48 15.83
C TYR A 247 -7.04 -0.02 16.13
N LEU A 248 -7.33 -0.89 15.14
CA LEU A 248 -7.21 -2.33 15.29
C LEU A 248 -5.78 -2.76 15.65
N ASN A 249 -4.77 -2.07 15.09
CA ASN A 249 -3.35 -2.36 15.28
C ASN A 249 -2.69 -1.47 16.36
N ALA A 250 -3.45 -0.66 17.10
CA ALA A 250 -2.91 0.32 18.04
C ALA A 250 -2.03 -0.30 19.14
N GLU A 251 -2.35 -1.51 19.62
CA GLU A 251 -1.51 -2.22 20.59
C GLU A 251 -0.12 -2.53 20.02
N VAL A 252 -0.03 -2.91 18.75
CA VAL A 252 1.24 -3.16 18.05
C VAL A 252 2.00 -1.87 17.78
N TYR A 253 1.31 -0.79 17.42
CA TYR A 253 1.95 0.47 17.01
C TYR A 253 2.31 1.38 18.18
N ALA A 254 1.45 1.44 19.19
CA ALA A 254 1.56 2.40 20.30
C ALA A 254 1.55 1.74 21.69
N GLY A 255 1.49 0.41 21.77
CA GLY A 255 1.48 -0.33 23.04
C GLY A 255 0.18 -0.25 23.82
N THR A 256 -0.89 0.31 23.26
CA THR A 256 -2.19 0.46 23.93
C THR A 256 -3.31 0.05 22.97
N PRO A 257 -4.17 -0.92 23.36
CA PRO A 257 -5.29 -1.34 22.53
C PRO A 257 -6.36 -0.24 22.44
N MET A 258 -6.97 -0.08 21.25
CA MET A 258 -8.02 0.90 20.97
C MET A 258 -9.24 0.23 20.31
N TRP A 259 -9.71 -0.87 20.93
CA TRP A 259 -10.81 -1.68 20.39
C TRP A 259 -12.14 -0.93 20.30
N THR A 260 -12.41 -0.01 21.25
CA THR A 260 -13.63 0.81 21.25
C THR A 260 -13.63 1.77 20.07
N GLU A 261 -12.52 2.41 19.81
CA GLU A 261 -12.33 3.34 18.71
C GLU A 261 -12.39 2.62 17.35
N ALA A 262 -11.76 1.43 17.25
CA ALA A 262 -11.84 0.58 16.06
C ALA A 262 -13.29 0.19 15.74
N LYS A 263 -14.05 -0.24 16.76
CA LYS A 263 -15.47 -0.56 16.63
C LYS A 263 -16.27 0.66 16.16
N SER A 264 -16.07 1.82 16.77
CA SER A 264 -16.79 3.05 16.44
C SER A 264 -16.51 3.54 15.01
N ALA A 265 -15.26 3.44 14.53
CA ALA A 265 -14.91 3.77 13.16
C ALA A 265 -15.61 2.84 12.15
N CYS A 266 -15.71 1.54 12.46
CA CYS A 266 -16.48 0.60 11.63
C CYS A 266 -17.97 0.95 11.61
N GLU A 267 -18.57 1.27 12.76
CA GLU A 267 -19.98 1.64 12.88
C GLU A 267 -20.30 2.93 12.09
N ALA A 268 -19.37 3.89 12.05
CA ALA A 268 -19.50 5.06 11.19
C ALA A 268 -19.62 4.68 9.71
N ILE A 269 -18.79 3.74 9.23
CA ILE A 269 -18.84 3.25 7.84
C ILE A 269 -20.16 2.54 7.54
N PHE A 270 -20.71 1.77 8.48
CA PHE A 270 -22.01 1.11 8.30
C PHE A 270 -23.14 2.10 8.06
N GLY A 271 -23.04 3.31 8.60
CA GLY A 271 -23.97 4.42 8.36
C GLY A 271 -23.81 5.11 7.00
N MET A 272 -22.73 4.85 6.25
CA MET A 272 -22.39 5.55 5.00
C MET A 272 -22.99 4.89 3.74
N GLY A 273 -23.78 3.82 3.88
CA GLY A 273 -24.49 3.19 2.77
C GLY A 273 -23.66 2.26 1.89
N TYR A 274 -22.53 1.75 2.38
CA TYR A 274 -21.80 0.65 1.76
C TYR A 274 -22.53 -0.69 1.97
N SER A 275 -22.36 -1.61 1.03
CA SER A 275 -22.86 -2.99 1.12
C SER A 275 -21.89 -3.95 0.42
N LEU A 276 -21.90 -5.22 0.79
CA LEU A 276 -21.06 -6.21 0.11
C LEU A 276 -21.43 -6.33 -1.37
N CYS A 277 -20.43 -6.48 -2.22
CA CYS A 277 -20.61 -6.90 -3.60
C CYS A 277 -21.20 -8.32 -3.60
N PRO A 278 -22.29 -8.57 -4.36
CA PRO A 278 -22.95 -9.89 -4.37
C PRO A 278 -22.01 -11.02 -4.80
N GLU A 279 -21.19 -10.78 -5.84
CA GLU A 279 -20.21 -11.73 -6.32
C GLU A 279 -18.80 -11.29 -5.92
N TYR A 280 -18.14 -12.11 -5.08
CA TYR A 280 -16.82 -11.81 -4.56
C TYR A 280 -15.76 -11.55 -5.65
N SER A 281 -15.83 -12.32 -6.75
CA SER A 281 -14.88 -12.18 -7.86
C SER A 281 -14.93 -10.83 -8.53
N ASP A 282 -16.08 -10.16 -8.55
CA ASP A 282 -16.27 -8.90 -9.27
C ASP A 282 -15.46 -7.74 -8.65
N LEU A 283 -15.09 -7.87 -7.38
CA LEU A 283 -14.19 -6.93 -6.70
C LEU A 283 -12.78 -6.87 -7.32
N PHE A 284 -12.40 -7.87 -8.13
CA PHE A 284 -11.05 -8.07 -8.64
C PHE A 284 -11.02 -8.33 -10.15
N ARG A 285 -12.08 -7.91 -10.86
CA ARG A 285 -12.21 -8.03 -12.32
C ARG A 285 -11.71 -6.77 -13.01
N GLY A 286 -11.41 -6.86 -14.32
CA GLY A 286 -10.84 -5.78 -15.13
C GLY A 286 -11.67 -4.51 -15.25
N ASP A 287 -12.90 -4.53 -14.79
CA ASP A 287 -13.85 -3.42 -14.78
C ASP A 287 -14.36 -3.07 -13.37
N ASN A 288 -13.68 -3.51 -12.32
CA ASN A 288 -14.13 -3.29 -10.94
C ASN A 288 -14.24 -1.81 -10.54
N GLY A 289 -13.47 -0.92 -11.18
CA GLY A 289 -13.55 0.53 -11.01
C GLY A 289 -14.80 1.17 -11.63
N GLU A 290 -15.52 0.44 -12.51
CA GLU A 290 -16.74 0.88 -13.20
C GLU A 290 -17.97 0.04 -12.80
N ASN A 291 -17.76 -1.16 -12.27
CA ASN A 291 -18.83 -2.06 -11.85
C ASN A 291 -19.57 -1.50 -10.63
N ALA A 292 -20.85 -1.18 -10.82
CA ALA A 292 -21.69 -0.59 -9.79
C ALA A 292 -21.84 -1.45 -8.53
N ASP A 293 -21.76 -2.78 -8.64
CA ASP A 293 -21.83 -3.70 -7.51
C ASP A 293 -20.50 -3.75 -6.75
N ALA A 294 -19.37 -3.77 -7.44
CA ALA A 294 -18.04 -3.68 -6.81
C ALA A 294 -17.87 -2.35 -6.06
N LEU A 295 -18.30 -1.23 -6.65
CA LEU A 295 -18.26 0.11 -6.03
C LEU A 295 -19.20 0.29 -4.83
N LYS A 296 -20.10 -0.66 -4.55
CA LYS A 296 -20.84 -0.68 -3.29
C LYS A 296 -19.97 -1.11 -2.11
N GLU A 297 -18.94 -1.92 -2.36
CA GLU A 297 -18.06 -2.48 -1.34
C GLU A 297 -16.70 -1.79 -1.28
N ILE A 298 -16.11 -1.39 -2.42
CA ILE A 298 -14.81 -0.72 -2.46
C ILE A 298 -14.95 0.68 -1.85
N ILE A 299 -14.20 0.95 -0.78
CA ILE A 299 -14.22 2.21 -0.03
C ILE A 299 -13.13 3.14 -0.55
N PHE A 300 -11.92 2.60 -0.77
CA PHE A 300 -10.79 3.30 -1.33
C PHE A 300 -9.98 2.36 -2.21
N GLY A 301 -9.65 2.77 -3.42
CA GLY A 301 -8.89 1.99 -4.38
C GLY A 301 -7.78 2.81 -5.05
N VAL A 302 -6.77 2.13 -5.55
CA VAL A 302 -5.79 2.71 -6.47
C VAL A 302 -6.19 2.32 -7.88
N ALA A 303 -6.53 3.33 -8.69
CA ALA A 303 -6.99 3.12 -10.06
C ALA A 303 -5.85 2.71 -10.99
N TYR A 304 -6.12 1.72 -11.83
CA TYR A 304 -5.25 1.28 -12.91
C TYR A 304 -6.01 1.31 -14.23
N ASP A 305 -5.29 1.66 -15.29
CA ASP A 305 -5.78 1.66 -16.66
C ASP A 305 -4.63 1.16 -17.56
N ALA A 306 -4.87 0.09 -18.28
CA ALA A 306 -3.85 -0.58 -19.08
C ALA A 306 -3.26 0.30 -20.20
N GLU A 307 -3.95 1.38 -20.60
CA GLU A 307 -3.49 2.31 -21.62
C GLU A 307 -2.78 3.54 -21.04
N GLN A 308 -3.20 3.99 -19.85
CA GLN A 308 -2.71 5.23 -19.23
C GLN A 308 -1.68 4.96 -18.13
N THR A 309 -1.91 3.99 -17.26
CA THR A 309 -1.03 3.72 -16.12
C THR A 309 0.20 2.91 -16.49
N GLN A 310 0.11 1.96 -17.38
CA GLN A 310 1.20 1.13 -17.96
C GLN A 310 2.31 0.72 -16.98
N SER A 311 1.92 0.30 -15.76
CA SER A 311 2.85 -0.14 -14.73
C SER A 311 3.11 -1.64 -14.79
N TYR A 312 4.37 -2.07 -14.60
CA TYR A 312 4.75 -3.46 -14.34
C TYR A 312 4.63 -3.84 -12.84
N GLY A 313 4.11 -2.94 -12.02
CA GLY A 313 3.76 -3.17 -10.63
C GLY A 313 2.27 -3.43 -10.44
N GLY A 314 1.77 -3.19 -9.23
CA GLY A 314 0.36 -3.24 -8.85
C GLY A 314 -0.40 -4.44 -9.38
N THR A 315 -1.59 -4.20 -9.91
CA THR A 315 -2.45 -5.27 -10.42
C THR A 315 -1.95 -5.93 -11.69
N SER A 316 -1.10 -5.25 -12.49
CA SER A 316 -0.39 -5.91 -13.60
C SER A 316 0.55 -7.01 -13.09
N TYR A 317 1.28 -6.75 -12.00
CA TYR A 317 2.09 -7.78 -11.36
C TYR A 317 1.24 -8.95 -10.85
N LEU A 318 0.11 -8.66 -10.21
CA LEU A 318 -0.77 -9.68 -9.65
C LEU A 318 -1.44 -10.57 -10.70
N THR A 319 -1.69 -10.03 -11.89
CA THR A 319 -2.27 -10.79 -13.00
C THR A 319 -1.22 -11.54 -13.81
N LEU A 320 -0.14 -10.88 -14.22
CA LEU A 320 0.88 -11.44 -15.11
C LEU A 320 1.85 -12.38 -14.38
N ALA A 321 2.27 -12.05 -13.15
CA ALA A 321 3.18 -12.92 -12.41
C ALA A 321 2.50 -14.17 -11.83
N ALA A 322 1.17 -14.18 -11.72
CA ALA A 322 0.41 -15.33 -11.25
C ALA A 322 0.32 -16.48 -12.27
N ILE A 323 0.60 -16.22 -13.54
CA ILE A 323 0.49 -17.19 -14.64
C ILE A 323 1.81 -17.31 -15.41
N ALA A 324 1.98 -18.42 -16.15
CA ALA A 324 3.10 -18.60 -17.08
C ALA A 324 2.69 -18.21 -18.51
N ALA A 325 3.67 -17.86 -19.35
CA ALA A 325 3.43 -17.61 -20.78
C ALA A 325 2.76 -18.81 -21.49
N THR A 326 3.01 -20.03 -21.02
CA THR A 326 2.37 -21.25 -21.51
C THR A 326 0.88 -21.37 -21.15
N ASP A 327 0.39 -20.59 -20.18
CA ASP A 327 -1.04 -20.52 -19.81
C ASP A 327 -1.80 -19.54 -20.72
N VAL A 328 -1.08 -18.72 -21.50
CA VAL A 328 -1.64 -17.70 -22.38
C VAL A 328 -1.47 -18.15 -23.83
N THR A 329 -2.25 -19.15 -24.24
CA THR A 329 -2.31 -19.57 -25.65
C THR A 329 -3.41 -18.81 -26.38
N ALA A 330 -3.47 -18.99 -27.71
CA ALA A 330 -4.56 -18.45 -28.51
C ALA A 330 -5.94 -18.98 -28.04
N GLU A 331 -5.94 -20.17 -27.42
CA GLU A 331 -7.13 -20.84 -26.91
C GLU A 331 -7.35 -20.68 -25.38
N GLN A 332 -6.41 -20.08 -24.65
CA GLN A 332 -6.45 -20.01 -23.18
C GLN A 332 -5.90 -18.66 -22.66
N LYS A 333 -6.69 -17.62 -22.68
CA LYS A 333 -6.34 -16.36 -22.02
C LYS A 333 -6.97 -16.31 -20.62
N ILE A 334 -6.50 -17.19 -19.74
CA ILE A 334 -7.17 -17.46 -18.45
C ILE A 334 -7.27 -16.28 -17.49
N ASN A 335 -6.50 -15.23 -17.70
CA ASN A 335 -6.44 -14.07 -16.81
C ASN A 335 -6.60 -12.72 -17.53
N GLY A 336 -7.07 -12.72 -18.77
CA GLY A 336 -7.35 -11.49 -19.52
C GLY A 336 -6.12 -10.67 -19.95
N VAL A 337 -4.91 -11.23 -19.84
CA VAL A 337 -3.65 -10.60 -20.23
C VAL A 337 -2.98 -11.37 -21.37
N ASN A 338 -2.05 -10.73 -22.07
CA ASN A 338 -1.43 -11.29 -23.27
C ASN A 338 -0.12 -12.04 -23.02
N ASN A 339 0.35 -12.10 -21.78
CA ASN A 339 1.58 -12.79 -21.38
C ASN A 339 1.48 -13.28 -19.93
N GLY A 340 2.44 -14.11 -19.48
CA GLY A 340 2.60 -14.56 -18.11
C GLY A 340 4.06 -14.58 -17.73
N TRP A 341 4.38 -14.21 -16.47
CA TRP A 341 5.75 -14.03 -15.98
C TRP A 341 6.23 -15.16 -15.08
N ALA A 342 5.37 -16.11 -14.72
CA ALA A 342 5.72 -17.28 -13.92
C ALA A 342 6.42 -16.92 -12.59
N GLY A 343 5.83 -16.03 -11.81
CA GLY A 343 6.40 -15.49 -10.57
C GLY A 343 5.72 -16.01 -9.32
N ILE A 344 4.55 -15.48 -9.00
CA ILE A 344 3.86 -15.67 -7.72
C ILE A 344 2.85 -16.82 -7.76
N ARG A 345 2.77 -17.59 -6.67
CA ARG A 345 1.82 -18.68 -6.50
C ARG A 345 1.56 -18.98 -5.03
N VAL A 346 0.54 -19.77 -4.78
CA VAL A 346 0.07 -20.13 -3.45
C VAL A 346 0.59 -21.51 -3.06
N PRO A 347 1.15 -21.68 -1.86
CA PRO A 347 1.43 -23.00 -1.30
C PRO A 347 0.13 -23.82 -1.17
N TYR A 348 0.15 -25.11 -1.55
CA TYR A 348 -1.01 -25.99 -1.41
C TYR A 348 -1.49 -26.07 0.04
N GLU A 349 -0.56 -26.05 0.99
CA GLU A 349 -0.85 -26.11 2.42
C GLU A 349 -1.75 -24.96 2.86
N TYR A 350 -1.59 -23.76 2.26
CA TYR A 350 -2.50 -22.63 2.49
C TYR A 350 -3.89 -22.92 1.96
N VAL A 351 -3.99 -23.40 0.72
CA VAL A 351 -5.28 -23.67 0.08
C VAL A 351 -6.02 -24.81 0.80
N GLN A 352 -5.29 -25.86 1.21
CA GLN A 352 -5.86 -26.96 2.00
C GLN A 352 -6.37 -26.46 3.36
N LYS A 353 -5.57 -25.67 4.07
CA LYS A 353 -5.91 -25.17 5.42
C LYS A 353 -7.14 -24.27 5.42
N TYR A 354 -7.18 -23.30 4.52
CA TYR A 354 -8.20 -22.23 4.57
C TYR A 354 -9.42 -22.49 3.71
N PHE A 355 -9.28 -23.23 2.61
CA PHE A 355 -10.38 -23.53 1.68
C PHE A 355 -10.78 -25.00 1.67
N ASN A 356 -10.11 -25.85 2.45
CA ASN A 356 -10.36 -27.30 2.51
C ASN A 356 -10.33 -27.94 1.10
N ALA A 357 -9.31 -27.59 0.31
CA ALA A 357 -9.13 -28.13 -1.03
C ALA A 357 -8.84 -29.63 -0.99
N ARG A 358 -9.47 -30.38 -1.89
CA ARG A 358 -9.37 -31.83 -2.00
C ARG A 358 -9.65 -32.30 -3.41
N ASN A 359 -9.36 -33.57 -3.68
CA ASN A 359 -9.61 -34.21 -4.96
C ASN A 359 -8.97 -33.47 -6.15
N ALA A 360 -7.77 -32.89 -5.94
CA ALA A 360 -7.06 -32.18 -6.99
C ALA A 360 -6.60 -33.13 -8.08
N ASP A 361 -7.01 -32.88 -9.33
CA ASP A 361 -6.51 -33.54 -10.55
C ASP A 361 -5.71 -32.51 -11.37
N TYR A 362 -4.42 -32.61 -11.32
CA TYR A 362 -3.50 -31.70 -12.02
C TYR A 362 -3.47 -31.88 -13.53
N THR A 363 -4.12 -32.94 -14.05
CA THR A 363 -4.26 -33.19 -15.51
C THR A 363 -5.47 -32.45 -16.08
N THR A 364 -6.60 -32.54 -15.39
CA THR A 364 -7.85 -31.89 -15.85
C THR A 364 -7.94 -30.45 -15.33
N GLY A 365 -7.33 -30.16 -14.18
CA GLY A 365 -7.44 -28.89 -13.46
C GLY A 365 -8.61 -28.85 -12.47
N GLU A 366 -9.27 -29.99 -12.24
CA GLU A 366 -10.42 -30.08 -11.34
C GLU A 366 -9.97 -30.23 -9.87
N TYR A 367 -10.69 -29.60 -8.97
CA TYR A 367 -10.55 -29.75 -7.51
C TYR A 367 -11.87 -29.42 -6.81
N THR A 368 -11.96 -29.73 -5.54
CA THR A 368 -13.16 -29.47 -4.74
C THR A 368 -12.81 -28.52 -3.58
N VAL A 369 -13.61 -27.49 -3.40
CA VAL A 369 -13.61 -26.59 -2.25
C VAL A 369 -15.04 -26.39 -1.77
N ASN A 370 -15.23 -26.01 -0.50
CA ASN A 370 -16.57 -25.72 0.03
C ASN A 370 -16.90 -24.23 -0.04
N ASP A 371 -15.90 -23.38 0.05
CA ASP A 371 -16.01 -21.93 0.03
C ASP A 371 -15.89 -21.44 -1.43
N LYS A 372 -16.86 -20.66 -1.90
CA LYS A 372 -16.88 -20.14 -3.29
C LYS A 372 -15.64 -19.32 -3.62
N ARG A 373 -15.04 -18.62 -2.63
CA ARG A 373 -13.80 -17.86 -2.82
C ARG A 373 -12.63 -18.76 -3.22
N GLY A 374 -12.66 -20.03 -2.82
CA GLY A 374 -11.67 -21.03 -3.24
C GLY A 374 -11.76 -21.44 -4.72
N GLY A 375 -12.77 -20.99 -5.48
CA GLY A 375 -12.88 -21.18 -6.93
C GLY A 375 -11.89 -20.35 -7.76
N MET A 376 -11.10 -19.49 -7.13
CA MET A 376 -10.12 -18.61 -7.80
C MET A 376 -8.79 -19.30 -8.14
N PHE A 377 -8.60 -20.57 -7.85
CA PHE A 377 -7.35 -21.26 -8.12
C PHE A 377 -7.36 -21.98 -9.48
N TYR A 378 -6.18 -22.06 -10.10
CA TYR A 378 -5.92 -22.80 -11.32
C TYR A 378 -4.78 -23.79 -11.10
N ILE A 379 -5.01 -25.08 -11.39
CA ILE A 379 -4.07 -26.15 -11.06
C ILE A 379 -3.67 -27.04 -12.24
N LYS A 380 -4.27 -26.87 -13.43
CA LYS A 380 -3.93 -27.69 -14.59
C LYS A 380 -2.45 -27.54 -14.95
N GLY A 381 -1.74 -28.65 -15.01
CA GLY A 381 -0.30 -28.68 -15.29
C GLY A 381 0.56 -28.21 -14.12
N ARG A 382 0.00 -28.02 -12.92
CA ARG A 382 0.73 -27.65 -11.70
C ARG A 382 1.17 -28.89 -10.91
N GLN A 383 1.93 -28.66 -9.86
CA GLN A 383 2.34 -29.64 -8.85
C GLN A 383 1.84 -29.18 -7.48
N GLU A 384 1.55 -30.12 -6.60
CA GLU A 384 1.10 -29.80 -5.24
C GLU A 384 2.21 -29.16 -4.40
N SER A 385 3.34 -29.86 -4.30
CA SER A 385 4.43 -29.52 -3.39
C SER A 385 5.44 -28.56 -4.00
N MET A 386 5.86 -27.58 -3.20
CA MET A 386 7.02 -26.71 -3.49
C MET A 386 8.33 -27.29 -2.93
N ASN A 387 8.31 -28.50 -2.35
CA ASN A 387 9.50 -29.16 -1.82
C ASN A 387 10.58 -29.24 -2.89
N ASP A 388 11.82 -29.04 -2.59
CA ASP A 388 12.98 -29.15 -3.47
C ASP A 388 13.18 -28.08 -4.55
N ALA A 389 12.16 -27.30 -4.92
CA ALA A 389 12.27 -26.39 -6.07
C ALA A 389 11.34 -25.17 -5.98
N LEU A 390 11.61 -24.28 -5.02
CA LEU A 390 10.90 -23.01 -4.90
C LEU A 390 11.02 -22.15 -6.20
N TYR A 391 12.11 -22.27 -6.94
CA TYR A 391 12.33 -21.62 -8.23
C TYR A 391 11.48 -22.20 -9.40
N VAL A 392 10.85 -23.36 -9.22
CA VAL A 392 9.98 -23.95 -10.25
C VAL A 392 8.58 -23.36 -10.09
N PHE A 393 8.17 -22.52 -11.00
CA PHE A 393 6.87 -21.86 -10.96
C PHE A 393 5.68 -22.85 -10.91
N LEU A 394 5.79 -23.99 -11.59
CA LEU A 394 4.72 -24.98 -11.63
C LEU A 394 4.48 -25.70 -10.30
N ASN A 395 5.38 -25.55 -9.32
CA ASN A 395 5.20 -26.08 -7.97
C ASN A 395 4.35 -25.10 -7.14
N GLY A 396 3.20 -25.56 -6.66
CA GLY A 396 2.18 -24.74 -6.00
C GLY A 396 1.00 -24.40 -6.93
N TRP A 397 0.01 -23.70 -6.41
CA TRP A 397 -1.23 -23.38 -7.09
C TRP A 397 -1.23 -21.95 -7.64
N THR A 398 -1.69 -21.76 -8.85
CA THR A 398 -1.93 -20.42 -9.43
C THR A 398 -3.17 -19.80 -8.78
N CYS A 399 -3.11 -18.52 -8.44
CA CYS A 399 -4.25 -17.74 -7.95
C CYS A 399 -4.72 -16.76 -9.03
N LEU A 400 -5.96 -16.87 -9.43
CA LEU A 400 -6.62 -16.01 -10.42
C LEU A 400 -7.59 -15.02 -9.76
N LYS A 401 -7.36 -14.66 -8.51
CA LYS A 401 -8.19 -13.69 -7.81
C LYS A 401 -8.25 -12.37 -8.56
N PHE A 402 -7.10 -11.81 -8.93
CA PHE A 402 -7.00 -10.65 -9.81
C PHE A 402 -7.06 -11.13 -11.26
N ASN A 403 -8.13 -10.79 -11.96
CA ASN A 403 -8.42 -11.28 -13.30
C ASN A 403 -8.91 -10.14 -14.20
N ASN A 404 -8.15 -9.85 -15.26
CA ASN A 404 -8.39 -8.70 -16.14
C ASN A 404 -9.57 -8.89 -17.12
N ILE A 405 -10.31 -10.00 -17.01
CA ILE A 405 -11.54 -10.22 -17.76
C ILE A 405 -12.67 -9.45 -17.06
N PRO A 406 -13.48 -8.64 -17.77
CA PRO A 406 -14.64 -7.94 -17.19
C PRO A 406 -15.65 -8.91 -16.53
N HIS A 407 -16.40 -8.41 -15.54
CA HIS A 407 -17.33 -9.24 -14.76
C HIS A 407 -18.45 -9.86 -15.56
N ASP A 408 -18.90 -9.21 -16.63
CA ASP A 408 -19.99 -9.61 -17.51
C ASP A 408 -19.56 -10.49 -18.70
N MET A 409 -18.26 -10.86 -18.77
CA MET A 409 -17.70 -11.71 -19.82
C MET A 409 -17.22 -13.05 -19.27
N THR A 410 -17.51 -14.11 -20.02
CA THR A 410 -16.83 -15.40 -19.87
C THR A 410 -15.44 -15.37 -20.52
N ASN A 411 -14.60 -16.35 -20.19
CA ASN A 411 -13.28 -16.49 -20.84
C ASN A 411 -13.41 -16.66 -22.37
N ASP A 412 -14.40 -17.41 -22.83
CA ASP A 412 -14.61 -17.66 -24.27
C ASP A 412 -15.09 -16.39 -25.00
N GLU A 413 -15.97 -15.60 -24.40
CA GLU A 413 -16.40 -14.31 -24.93
C GLU A 413 -15.23 -13.33 -25.01
N PHE A 414 -14.41 -13.25 -23.96
CA PHE A 414 -13.22 -12.40 -23.95
C PHE A 414 -12.20 -12.82 -25.01
N LEU A 415 -11.96 -14.12 -25.19
CA LEU A 415 -11.11 -14.67 -26.26
C LEU A 415 -11.54 -14.22 -27.65
N ALA A 416 -12.86 -14.16 -27.89
CA ALA A 416 -13.41 -13.73 -29.18
C ALA A 416 -13.20 -12.26 -29.50
N THR A 417 -13.00 -11.41 -28.48
CA THR A 417 -12.82 -9.96 -28.66
C THR A 417 -11.40 -9.54 -29.03
N ALA A 418 -10.41 -10.43 -28.92
CA ALA A 418 -8.98 -10.11 -29.05
C ALA A 418 -8.51 -8.97 -28.10
N ALA A 419 -9.24 -8.72 -27.01
CA ALA A 419 -9.05 -7.58 -26.10
C ALA A 419 -8.00 -7.80 -25.02
N SER A 420 -7.18 -8.89 -25.09
CA SER A 420 -6.13 -9.12 -24.10
C SER A 420 -5.09 -7.99 -24.09
N LYS A 421 -4.78 -7.48 -22.90
CA LYS A 421 -3.92 -6.32 -22.70
C LYS A 421 -2.54 -6.71 -22.16
N ALA A 422 -1.57 -5.81 -22.35
CA ALA A 422 -0.22 -5.95 -21.80
C ALA A 422 -0.16 -5.59 -20.30
N TYR A 423 -1.11 -4.79 -19.84
CA TYR A 423 -1.25 -4.32 -18.47
C TYR A 423 -2.66 -4.56 -17.95
N SER A 424 -2.86 -4.42 -16.65
CA SER A 424 -4.14 -4.63 -15.98
C SER A 424 -4.97 -3.35 -15.92
N ASP A 425 -6.30 -3.51 -16.01
CA ASP A 425 -7.29 -2.46 -15.76
C ASP A 425 -7.89 -2.53 -14.35
N ILE A 426 -7.49 -3.52 -13.54
CA ILE A 426 -8.10 -3.76 -12.24
C ILE A 426 -7.66 -2.69 -11.25
N ASP A 427 -8.59 -1.96 -10.67
CA ASP A 427 -8.30 -1.10 -9.51
C ASP A 427 -7.92 -1.97 -8.31
N PHE A 428 -6.84 -1.61 -7.59
CA PHE A 428 -6.44 -2.33 -6.39
C PHE A 428 -7.26 -1.86 -5.19
N PRO A 429 -8.12 -2.70 -4.57
CA PRO A 429 -8.93 -2.31 -3.43
C PRO A 429 -8.03 -2.14 -2.18
N MET A 430 -7.74 -0.90 -1.79
CA MET A 430 -6.93 -0.58 -0.61
C MET A 430 -7.70 -0.73 0.70
N ILE A 431 -9.00 -0.39 0.67
CA ILE A 431 -9.93 -0.51 1.79
C ILE A 431 -11.29 -0.92 1.22
N ARG A 432 -11.89 -1.98 1.74
CA ARG A 432 -13.24 -2.42 1.34
C ARG A 432 -14.05 -2.92 2.54
N LEU A 433 -15.37 -2.98 2.38
CA LEU A 433 -16.30 -3.29 3.47
C LEU A 433 -16.07 -4.67 4.10
N GLY A 434 -15.63 -5.67 3.32
CA GLY A 434 -15.29 -7.00 3.86
C GLY A 434 -14.20 -6.94 4.93
N GLU A 435 -13.17 -6.11 4.76
CA GLU A 435 -12.16 -5.84 5.79
C GLU A 435 -12.78 -5.17 7.02
N ILE A 436 -13.65 -4.16 6.81
CA ILE A 436 -14.29 -3.43 7.90
C ILE A 436 -15.16 -4.36 8.76
N TYR A 437 -15.86 -5.33 8.17
CA TYR A 437 -16.61 -6.34 8.91
C TYR A 437 -15.70 -7.20 9.80
N LEU A 438 -14.52 -7.56 9.30
CA LEU A 438 -13.55 -8.36 10.07
C LEU A 438 -12.86 -7.53 11.17
N ILE A 439 -12.56 -6.24 10.92
CA ILE A 439 -12.09 -5.31 11.96
C ILE A 439 -13.13 -5.18 13.07
N TYR A 440 -14.39 -4.94 12.69
CA TYR A 440 -15.50 -4.86 13.65
C TYR A 440 -15.63 -6.11 14.49
N ALA A 441 -15.55 -7.28 13.87
CA ALA A 441 -15.67 -8.56 14.56
C ALA A 441 -14.52 -8.79 15.57
N GLU A 442 -13.28 -8.44 15.19
CA GLU A 442 -12.11 -8.56 16.05
C GLU A 442 -12.19 -7.56 17.22
N ALA A 443 -12.58 -6.32 16.97
CA ALA A 443 -12.80 -5.32 18.02
C ALA A 443 -13.90 -5.75 18.99
N CYS A 444 -15.04 -6.22 18.49
CA CYS A 444 -16.14 -6.75 19.32
C CYS A 444 -15.70 -7.95 20.16
N MET A 445 -14.92 -8.87 19.60
CA MET A 445 -14.39 -10.02 20.33
C MET A 445 -13.50 -9.58 21.49
N ASN A 446 -12.57 -8.67 21.26
CA ASN A 446 -11.65 -8.16 22.27
C ASN A 446 -12.36 -7.33 23.37
N LEU A 447 -13.51 -6.73 23.06
CA LEU A 447 -14.37 -6.04 24.03
C LEU A 447 -15.33 -6.99 24.79
N GLY A 448 -15.26 -8.30 24.56
CA GLY A 448 -16.22 -9.26 25.15
C GLY A 448 -17.62 -9.17 24.55
N GLN A 449 -17.78 -8.56 23.37
CA GLN A 449 -19.05 -8.33 22.67
C GLN A 449 -19.16 -9.17 21.38
N ALA A 450 -18.50 -10.31 21.30
CA ALA A 450 -18.34 -11.13 20.10
C ALA A 450 -19.66 -11.41 19.34
N ASN A 451 -20.76 -11.62 20.07
CA ASN A 451 -22.06 -11.93 19.46
C ASN A 451 -22.64 -10.77 18.63
N THR A 452 -22.23 -9.52 18.87
CA THR A 452 -22.71 -8.36 18.10
C THR A 452 -22.17 -8.36 16.66
N ALA A 453 -21.07 -9.06 16.42
CA ALA A 453 -20.45 -9.18 15.10
C ALA A 453 -21.04 -10.31 14.24
N LEU A 454 -21.77 -11.26 14.83
CA LEU A 454 -22.29 -12.42 14.10
C LEU A 454 -23.13 -12.06 12.86
N PRO A 455 -24.00 -11.01 12.86
CA PRO A 455 -24.72 -10.63 11.65
C PRO A 455 -23.79 -10.24 10.50
N LYS A 456 -22.70 -9.50 10.76
CA LYS A 456 -21.75 -9.07 9.74
C LYS A 456 -20.90 -10.23 9.21
N LEU A 457 -20.49 -11.13 10.10
CA LEU A 457 -19.82 -12.37 9.69
C LEU A 457 -20.75 -13.28 8.88
N LYS A 458 -22.05 -13.29 9.21
CA LYS A 458 -23.04 -14.03 8.43
C LYS A 458 -23.18 -13.49 7.00
N GLU A 459 -23.19 -12.16 6.81
CA GLU A 459 -23.21 -11.57 5.46
C GLU A 459 -22.00 -12.04 4.61
N LEU A 460 -20.78 -12.08 5.19
CA LEU A 460 -19.57 -12.59 4.50
C LEU A 460 -19.69 -14.07 4.16
N THR A 461 -20.10 -14.89 5.14
CA THR A 461 -20.19 -16.34 4.95
C THR A 461 -21.33 -16.74 4.02
N ASP A 462 -22.46 -16.05 4.02
CA ASP A 462 -23.56 -16.26 3.06
C ASP A 462 -23.07 -16.00 1.63
N ARG A 463 -22.32 -14.91 1.38
CA ARG A 463 -21.71 -14.64 0.08
C ARG A 463 -20.74 -15.75 -0.33
N ALA A 464 -19.92 -16.22 0.58
CA ALA A 464 -18.97 -17.31 0.37
C ALA A 464 -19.65 -18.70 0.22
N GLY A 465 -20.94 -18.83 0.50
CA GLY A 465 -21.68 -20.07 0.42
C GLY A 465 -21.35 -21.07 1.54
N VAL A 466 -20.86 -20.58 2.68
CA VAL A 466 -20.49 -21.38 3.85
C VAL A 466 -21.32 -21.00 5.09
N SER A 467 -21.34 -21.87 6.09
CA SER A 467 -22.07 -21.61 7.33
C SER A 467 -21.37 -20.52 8.16
N ALA A 468 -22.17 -19.64 8.76
CA ALA A 468 -21.68 -18.69 9.73
C ALA A 468 -21.07 -19.40 10.96
N PRO A 469 -20.08 -18.81 11.65
CA PRO A 469 -19.51 -19.38 12.84
C PRO A 469 -20.51 -19.42 13.98
N SER A 470 -20.46 -20.46 14.79
CA SER A 470 -21.27 -20.55 16.02
C SER A 470 -20.74 -19.67 17.15
N SER A 471 -19.46 -19.29 17.07
CA SER A 471 -18.78 -18.40 18.02
C SER A 471 -17.64 -17.65 17.29
N VAL A 472 -17.36 -16.43 17.73
CA VAL A 472 -16.27 -15.60 17.20
C VAL A 472 -15.06 -15.79 18.09
N THR A 473 -14.02 -16.42 17.54
CA THR A 473 -12.74 -16.66 18.23
C THR A 473 -11.59 -16.02 17.45
N ALA A 474 -10.46 -15.80 18.10
CA ALA A 474 -9.27 -15.26 17.49
C ALA A 474 -8.78 -16.14 16.31
N ASP A 475 -8.75 -17.47 16.49
CA ASP A 475 -8.35 -18.39 15.43
C ASP A 475 -9.32 -18.33 14.23
N TYR A 476 -10.65 -18.33 14.48
CA TYR A 476 -11.62 -18.18 13.39
C TYR A 476 -11.42 -16.87 12.61
N LEU A 477 -11.23 -15.75 13.31
CA LEU A 477 -11.06 -14.45 12.65
C LEU A 477 -9.77 -14.40 11.83
N LEU A 478 -8.65 -14.93 12.35
CA LEU A 478 -7.39 -14.99 11.59
C LEU A 478 -7.52 -15.87 10.34
N GLU A 479 -8.29 -16.99 10.42
CA GLU A 479 -8.58 -17.84 9.28
C GLU A 479 -9.55 -17.18 8.29
N GLU A 480 -10.59 -16.46 8.80
CA GLU A 480 -11.52 -15.75 7.92
C GLU A 480 -10.85 -14.59 7.20
N ARG A 481 -9.94 -13.86 7.86
CA ARG A 481 -9.10 -12.86 7.22
C ARG A 481 -8.21 -13.48 6.14
N ALA A 482 -7.67 -14.68 6.37
CA ALA A 482 -6.90 -15.40 5.35
C ALA A 482 -7.74 -15.74 4.10
N ARG A 483 -9.02 -16.14 4.29
CA ARG A 483 -9.94 -16.45 3.17
C ARG A 483 -10.41 -15.19 2.45
N GLU A 484 -10.87 -14.22 3.21
CA GLU A 484 -11.52 -13.02 2.69
C GLU A 484 -10.51 -12.06 2.05
N LEU A 485 -9.39 -11.79 2.72
CA LEU A 485 -8.41 -10.76 2.35
C LEU A 485 -7.14 -11.32 1.69
N MET A 486 -7.15 -12.57 1.24
CA MET A 486 -6.02 -13.19 0.56
C MET A 486 -5.53 -12.30 -0.58
N TRP A 487 -4.21 -12.03 -0.63
CA TRP A 487 -3.56 -11.24 -1.67
C TRP A 487 -3.98 -9.76 -1.76
N GLU A 488 -4.52 -9.20 -0.67
CA GLU A 488 -4.86 -7.77 -0.58
C GLU A 488 -3.88 -6.95 0.27
N GLY A 489 -2.72 -7.52 0.62
CA GLY A 489 -1.66 -6.80 1.33
C GLY A 489 -1.87 -6.70 2.85
N HIS A 490 -2.46 -7.73 3.48
CA HIS A 490 -2.79 -7.71 4.91
C HIS A 490 -2.07 -8.78 5.75
N ARG A 491 -1.63 -9.88 5.12
CA ARG A 491 -1.36 -11.12 5.85
C ARG A 491 -0.25 -11.01 6.89
N ARG A 492 0.87 -10.36 6.57
CA ARG A 492 1.97 -10.16 7.52
C ARG A 492 1.52 -9.35 8.74
N THR A 493 0.85 -8.22 8.53
CA THR A 493 0.33 -7.37 9.62
C THR A 493 -0.63 -8.14 10.51
N ASP A 494 -1.52 -8.96 9.95
CA ASP A 494 -2.41 -9.83 10.70
C ASP A 494 -1.62 -10.85 11.55
N LEU A 495 -0.67 -11.56 10.97
CA LEU A 495 0.13 -12.55 11.69
C LEU A 495 0.95 -11.91 12.83
N ILE A 496 1.44 -10.67 12.65
CA ILE A 496 2.13 -9.91 13.71
C ILE A 496 1.16 -9.59 14.85
N ARG A 497 -0.03 -9.04 14.55
CA ARG A 497 -1.03 -8.67 15.55
C ARG A 497 -1.52 -9.88 16.37
N TYR A 498 -1.65 -11.04 15.72
CA TYR A 498 -2.02 -12.30 16.39
C TYR A 498 -0.85 -13.03 17.07
N GLY A 499 0.37 -12.45 17.04
CA GLY A 499 1.57 -13.07 17.63
C GLY A 499 1.98 -14.37 16.94
N LYS A 500 1.66 -14.53 15.63
CA LYS A 500 1.93 -15.75 14.86
C LYS A 500 3.12 -15.62 13.90
N PHE A 501 3.57 -14.40 13.60
CA PHE A 501 4.53 -14.15 12.54
C PHE A 501 5.90 -14.80 12.81
N THR A 502 6.50 -14.56 13.95
CA THR A 502 7.87 -15.03 14.29
C THR A 502 7.89 -16.36 15.06
N THR A 503 6.77 -16.73 15.68
CA THR A 503 6.70 -17.88 16.59
C THR A 503 6.92 -19.23 15.89
N PRO A 504 7.57 -20.23 16.53
CA PRO A 504 7.67 -21.60 16.02
C PRO A 504 6.36 -22.39 16.15
N SER A 505 5.33 -21.86 16.80
CA SER A 505 4.04 -22.54 16.98
C SER A 505 3.05 -22.35 15.83
N PHE A 506 3.37 -21.50 14.85
CA PHE A 506 2.58 -21.26 13.65
C PHE A 506 3.52 -21.26 12.43
N LEU A 507 3.52 -22.34 11.70
CA LEU A 507 4.47 -22.59 10.63
C LEU A 507 3.80 -22.56 9.25
N TRP A 508 4.56 -22.16 8.24
CA TRP A 508 4.21 -22.22 6.82
C TRP A 508 5.43 -22.59 5.98
N THR A 509 5.17 -22.97 4.75
CA THR A 509 6.18 -23.38 3.77
C THR A 509 7.24 -22.30 3.59
N TYR A 510 8.51 -22.64 3.84
CA TYR A 510 9.71 -21.81 3.80
C TYR A 510 9.84 -20.74 4.88
N LYS A 511 8.96 -20.67 5.87
CA LYS A 511 9.16 -19.80 7.03
C LYS A 511 10.54 -20.00 7.66
N GLY A 512 11.27 -18.90 7.90
CA GLY A 512 12.58 -18.93 8.57
C GLY A 512 13.63 -19.75 7.82
N GLY A 513 13.52 -19.94 6.50
CA GLY A 513 14.53 -20.55 5.64
C GLY A 513 14.45 -22.06 5.47
N THR A 514 13.43 -22.73 6.01
CA THR A 514 13.27 -24.20 5.85
C THR A 514 11.92 -24.54 5.22
N PHE A 515 11.87 -25.61 4.41
CA PHE A 515 10.64 -26.02 3.73
C PHE A 515 9.47 -26.25 4.70
N THR A 516 9.71 -26.94 5.80
CA THR A 516 8.67 -27.21 6.82
C THR A 516 8.38 -26.03 7.72
N GLY A 517 9.13 -24.96 7.60
CA GLY A 517 9.04 -23.77 8.43
C GLY A 517 9.70 -23.91 9.80
N GLN A 518 10.20 -22.81 10.32
CA GLN A 518 10.68 -22.65 11.68
C GLN A 518 10.42 -21.22 12.19
N GLY A 519 10.53 -20.99 13.50
CA GLY A 519 10.49 -19.65 14.08
C GLY A 519 11.74 -18.85 13.73
N PHE A 520 11.62 -17.53 13.78
CA PHE A 520 12.72 -16.60 13.61
C PHE A 520 12.61 -15.43 14.61
N ASP A 521 13.60 -14.55 14.65
CA ASP A 521 13.76 -13.55 15.70
C ASP A 521 12.68 -12.48 15.67
N ASP A 522 12.22 -12.06 16.84
CA ASP A 522 11.11 -11.12 17.02
C ASP A 522 11.38 -9.72 16.48
N TYR A 523 12.66 -9.30 16.39
CA TYR A 523 12.99 -8.00 15.79
C TYR A 523 12.58 -7.90 14.32
N MET A 524 12.47 -9.02 13.61
CA MET A 524 12.06 -9.09 12.22
C MET A 524 10.56 -8.78 11.98
N LYS A 525 9.80 -8.45 13.02
CA LYS A 525 8.45 -7.88 12.90
C LYS A 525 8.44 -6.49 12.27
N ILE A 526 9.57 -5.81 12.23
CA ILE A 526 9.79 -4.57 11.48
C ILE A 526 11.02 -4.76 10.60
N PHE A 527 11.12 -4.02 9.50
CA PHE A 527 12.28 -4.10 8.61
C PHE A 527 13.38 -3.12 9.02
N ALA A 528 14.59 -3.39 8.55
CA ALA A 528 15.70 -2.46 8.68
C ALA A 528 15.42 -1.15 7.96
N ILE A 529 15.89 -0.03 8.51
CA ILE A 529 16.04 1.21 7.75
C ILE A 529 17.13 0.98 6.70
N PRO A 530 16.91 1.32 5.41
CA PRO A 530 17.90 1.11 4.36
C PRO A 530 19.26 1.73 4.70
N SER A 531 20.35 1.01 4.45
CA SER A 531 21.69 1.45 4.81
C SER A 531 22.12 2.72 4.09
N SER A 532 21.67 2.91 2.84
CA SER A 532 21.87 4.15 2.07
C SER A 532 21.26 5.38 2.77
N GLU A 533 20.09 5.21 3.39
CA GLU A 533 19.37 6.28 4.09
C GLU A 533 20.06 6.64 5.42
N LEU A 534 20.51 5.62 6.16
CA LEU A 534 21.31 5.83 7.38
C LEU A 534 22.64 6.56 7.08
N ALA A 535 23.26 6.26 5.94
CA ALA A 535 24.50 6.92 5.52
C ALA A 535 24.27 8.39 5.12
N SER A 536 23.09 8.71 4.57
CA SER A 536 22.76 10.06 4.08
C SER A 536 22.19 10.99 5.16
N ASN A 537 21.54 10.43 6.20
CA ASN A 537 20.90 11.19 7.26
C ASN A 537 21.37 10.73 8.66
N PRO A 538 22.27 11.50 9.31
CA PRO A 538 22.79 11.16 10.65
C PRO A 538 21.77 11.27 11.79
N GLU A 539 20.57 11.81 11.54
CA GLU A 539 19.46 11.86 12.51
C GLU A 539 18.68 10.54 12.59
N LEU A 540 19.03 9.54 11.74
CA LEU A 540 18.39 8.24 11.73
C LEU A 540 19.19 7.21 12.53
N HIS A 541 18.47 6.29 13.15
CA HIS A 541 18.99 5.16 13.87
C HIS A 541 18.38 3.87 13.33
N GLN A 542 19.18 2.80 13.25
CA GLN A 542 18.71 1.49 12.81
C GLN A 542 17.78 0.86 13.85
N ASN A 543 16.83 0.07 13.38
CA ASN A 543 15.94 -0.70 14.24
C ASN A 543 16.71 -1.74 15.07
N PRO A 544 16.32 -1.99 16.33
CA PRO A 544 16.96 -2.98 17.20
C PRO A 544 17.00 -4.37 16.55
N GLY A 545 18.11 -5.10 16.73
CA GLY A 545 18.34 -6.43 16.17
C GLY A 545 19.02 -6.45 14.81
N TYR A 546 19.01 -5.33 14.06
CA TYR A 546 19.78 -5.18 12.83
C TYR A 546 21.18 -4.61 13.09
N GLY A 547 22.16 -4.93 12.22
CA GLY A 547 23.50 -4.39 12.32
C GLY A 547 23.51 -2.86 12.32
N ASN A 548 24.49 -2.25 12.98
CA ASN A 548 24.57 -0.80 13.18
C ASN A 548 23.43 -0.15 14.00
N ALA A 549 22.60 -0.96 14.67
CA ALA A 549 21.68 -0.41 15.67
C ALA A 549 22.49 0.22 16.81
N THR A 550 22.29 1.51 17.03
CA THR A 550 22.82 2.15 18.25
C THR A 550 21.81 1.93 19.36
N ASP A 551 22.27 1.47 20.52
CA ASP A 551 21.42 1.40 21.70
C ASP A 551 20.83 2.79 21.97
N LYS A 552 19.49 2.89 21.99
CA LYS A 552 18.78 4.15 22.29
C LYS A 552 18.82 4.44 23.79
#